data_a5153c82bf75a1877bce045d7ba7d5ba
#
_entry.id   a5153c82bf75a1877bce045d7ba7d5ba
#
_cell.length_a   1.000
_cell.length_b   1.000
_cell.length_c   1.000
_cell.angle_alpha   90.00
_cell.angle_beta   90.00
_cell.angle_gamma   90.00
#
_symmetry.space_group_name_H-M   'P 1'
#
loop_
_entity.id
_entity.type
_entity.pdbx_description
1 polymer ?
#
loop_
_entity_poly.entity_id
_entity_poly.type
_entity_poly.pdbx_seq_one_letter_code
_entity_poly.pdbx_strand_id
1 'polypeptide(L)'
;MIWHSRLHLSVEQLSKQMKNKSATLNPWAFVAIVCSIGMCPFFTIAGVLLGVRAIVDIKARSGTRGIRLAWAAICIGSLVTGLWGGGMLWWNINVRGQMQHGPVDAILYGESNEAAFVPYFMVGNQLEAEEFLEEINKRYGNLVYGKQIESTHVEGEELAFYLMPLQAILKYELQFIDAPTVLLTGKFVLFDKRNEMRHFTNKFAWICIHDDELGDLVYPPDAEVGSE
;
A
#
# COMPACT_ATOMS: atom_id res chain seq x y z
N MET A 1 9.26 -46.55 -65.66
CA MET A 1 9.39 -45.17 -65.16
C MET A 1 8.21 -44.69 -64.29
N ILE A 2 7.16 -45.46 -64.03
CA ILE A 2 5.94 -45.02 -63.33
C ILE A 2 6.00 -45.29 -61.80
N TRP A 3 6.91 -46.11 -61.32
CA TRP A 3 7.00 -46.48 -59.89
C TRP A 3 7.63 -45.42 -58.99
N HIS A 4 8.57 -44.63 -59.49
CA HIS A 4 9.27 -43.60 -58.69
C HIS A 4 8.38 -42.41 -58.32
N SER A 5 7.40 -42.07 -59.16
CA SER A 5 6.51 -40.93 -58.91
C SER A 5 5.45 -41.18 -57.83
N ARG A 6 5.02 -42.42 -57.63
CA ARG A 6 4.05 -42.78 -56.59
C ARG A 6 4.63 -42.77 -55.18
N LEU A 7 5.89 -43.17 -55.03
CA LEU A 7 6.57 -43.16 -53.76
C LEU A 7 6.86 -41.74 -53.25
N HIS A 8 7.18 -40.81 -54.18
CA HIS A 8 7.42 -39.40 -53.82
C HIS A 8 6.16 -38.68 -53.34
N LEU A 9 4.99 -38.97 -53.97
CA LEU A 9 3.70 -38.42 -53.58
C LEU A 9 3.24 -38.91 -52.19
N SER A 10 3.50 -40.17 -51.84
CA SER A 10 3.14 -40.73 -50.53
C SER A 10 3.98 -40.20 -49.40
N VAL A 11 5.28 -39.97 -49.65
CA VAL A 11 6.18 -39.38 -48.65
C VAL A 11 5.85 -37.91 -48.39
N GLU A 12 5.50 -37.15 -49.42
CA GLU A 12 5.08 -35.75 -49.28
C GLU A 12 3.72 -35.61 -48.59
N GLN A 13 2.76 -36.53 -48.88
CA GLN A 13 1.50 -36.55 -48.13
C GLN A 13 1.67 -36.95 -46.66
N LEU A 14 2.53 -37.94 -46.36
CA LEU A 14 2.89 -38.30 -44.99
C LEU A 14 3.60 -37.17 -44.26
N SER A 15 4.48 -36.43 -44.92
CA SER A 15 5.14 -35.26 -44.34
C SER A 15 4.18 -34.12 -44.07
N LYS A 16 3.18 -33.88 -44.97
CA LYS A 16 2.08 -32.93 -44.76
C LYS A 16 1.13 -33.37 -43.65
N GLN A 17 0.82 -34.66 -43.52
CA GLN A 17 0.02 -35.18 -42.43
C GLN A 17 0.74 -35.09 -41.08
N MET A 18 2.03 -35.34 -41.03
CA MET A 18 2.84 -35.14 -39.80
C MET A 18 2.95 -33.68 -39.42
N LYS A 19 2.95 -32.76 -40.41
CA LYS A 19 3.02 -31.33 -40.16
C LYS A 19 1.69 -30.73 -39.66
N ASN A 20 0.58 -31.47 -39.89
CA ASN A 20 -0.76 -31.06 -39.51
C ASN A 20 -1.25 -31.69 -38.19
N LYS A 21 -0.37 -32.35 -37.41
CA LYS A 21 -0.65 -32.66 -36.01
C LYS A 21 -0.78 -31.32 -35.30
N SER A 22 -2.02 -30.88 -35.11
CA SER A 22 -2.37 -29.68 -34.37
C SER A 22 -1.67 -29.73 -33.00
N ALA A 23 -0.61 -28.96 -32.90
CA ALA A 23 0.15 -28.91 -31.64
C ALA A 23 -0.79 -28.40 -30.55
N THR A 24 -1.09 -29.25 -29.60
CA THR A 24 -2.01 -28.96 -28.49
C THR A 24 -1.43 -27.90 -27.59
N LEU A 25 -2.25 -26.94 -27.23
CA LEU A 25 -1.88 -25.89 -26.29
C LEU A 25 -1.66 -26.51 -24.91
N ASN A 26 -0.55 -26.18 -24.25
CA ASN A 26 -0.30 -26.69 -22.90
C ASN A 26 -1.34 -26.11 -21.92
N PRO A 27 -2.13 -26.96 -21.23
CA PRO A 27 -3.17 -26.50 -20.32
C PRO A 27 -2.60 -25.66 -19.16
N TRP A 28 -1.40 -25.96 -18.71
CA TRP A 28 -0.74 -25.19 -17.65
C TRP A 28 -0.41 -23.76 -18.07
N ALA A 29 -0.07 -23.54 -19.35
CA ALA A 29 0.18 -22.19 -19.86
C ALA A 29 -1.10 -21.35 -19.88
N PHE A 30 -2.25 -21.96 -20.15
CA PHE A 30 -3.54 -21.27 -20.10
C PHE A 30 -3.96 -20.95 -18.65
N VAL A 31 -3.87 -21.92 -17.75
CA VAL A 31 -4.18 -21.70 -16.33
C VAL A 31 -3.26 -20.64 -15.72
N ALA A 32 -1.97 -20.67 -16.08
CA ALA A 32 -0.99 -19.69 -15.61
C ALA A 32 -1.40 -18.25 -15.96
N ILE A 33 -1.84 -17.99 -17.20
CA ILE A 33 -2.21 -16.62 -17.61
C ILE A 33 -3.49 -16.16 -16.93
N VAL A 34 -4.47 -17.04 -16.76
CA VAL A 34 -5.71 -16.74 -16.03
C VAL A 34 -5.39 -16.36 -14.57
N CYS A 35 -4.54 -17.14 -13.91
CA CYS A 35 -4.10 -16.83 -12.55
C CYS A 35 -3.31 -15.53 -12.47
N SER A 36 -2.48 -15.23 -13.48
CA SER A 36 -1.65 -14.01 -13.50
C SER A 36 -2.45 -12.71 -13.62
N ILE A 37 -3.66 -12.77 -14.20
CA ILE A 37 -4.58 -11.63 -14.32
C ILE A 37 -5.42 -11.46 -13.04
N GLY A 38 -5.45 -12.47 -12.17
CA GLY A 38 -6.17 -12.41 -10.90
C GLY A 38 -5.71 -11.24 -10.03
N MET A 39 -6.65 -10.46 -9.50
CA MET A 39 -6.33 -9.31 -8.65
C MET A 39 -5.84 -9.69 -7.24
N CYS A 40 -5.82 -10.96 -6.90
CA CYS A 40 -5.34 -11.45 -5.61
C CYS A 40 -3.85 -11.82 -5.69
N PRO A 41 -2.98 -11.34 -4.80
CA PRO A 41 -1.53 -11.59 -4.83
C PRO A 41 -1.18 -13.08 -4.79
N PHE A 42 -2.00 -13.92 -4.13
CA PHE A 42 -1.78 -15.37 -4.11
C PHE A 42 -1.96 -16.01 -5.50
N PHE A 43 -2.95 -15.55 -6.25
CA PHE A 43 -3.17 -16.06 -7.62
C PHE A 43 -2.08 -15.60 -8.59
N THR A 44 -1.56 -14.39 -8.45
CA THR A 44 -0.48 -13.90 -9.32
C THR A 44 0.82 -14.65 -9.07
N ILE A 45 1.17 -14.96 -7.81
CA ILE A 45 2.31 -15.81 -7.47
C ILE A 45 2.11 -17.22 -8.04
N ALA A 46 0.92 -17.82 -7.87
CA ALA A 46 0.60 -19.11 -8.45
C ALA A 46 0.72 -19.09 -9.98
N GLY A 47 0.28 -18.01 -10.65
CA GLY A 47 0.43 -17.80 -12.09
C GLY A 47 1.89 -17.84 -12.55
N VAL A 48 2.80 -17.19 -11.81
CA VAL A 48 4.25 -17.25 -12.10
C VAL A 48 4.78 -18.68 -11.97
N LEU A 49 4.47 -19.39 -10.88
CA LEU A 49 4.92 -20.77 -10.66
C LEU A 49 4.39 -21.74 -11.72
N LEU A 50 3.12 -21.61 -12.09
CA LEU A 50 2.51 -22.40 -13.15
C LEU A 50 3.11 -22.07 -14.52
N GLY A 51 3.46 -20.80 -14.78
CA GLY A 51 4.17 -20.38 -15.97
C GLY A 51 5.54 -21.03 -16.11
N VAL A 52 6.31 -21.09 -15.02
CA VAL A 52 7.61 -21.80 -14.99
C VAL A 52 7.41 -23.30 -15.25
N ARG A 53 6.43 -23.92 -14.58
CA ARG A 53 6.10 -25.34 -14.82
C ARG A 53 5.71 -25.60 -16.26
N ALA A 54 4.88 -24.71 -16.87
CA ALA A 54 4.50 -24.83 -18.27
C ALA A 54 5.70 -24.80 -19.22
N ILE A 55 6.70 -23.96 -18.96
CA ILE A 55 7.93 -23.89 -19.76
C ILE A 55 8.69 -25.22 -19.69
N VAL A 56 8.83 -25.78 -18.48
CA VAL A 56 9.52 -27.08 -18.28
C VAL A 56 8.77 -28.18 -19.04
N ASP A 57 7.45 -28.26 -18.90
CA ASP A 57 6.62 -29.26 -19.59
C ASP A 57 6.69 -29.12 -21.13
N ILE A 58 6.67 -27.88 -21.67
CA ILE A 58 6.78 -27.62 -23.10
C ILE A 58 8.13 -28.03 -23.64
N LYS A 59 9.22 -27.82 -22.88
CA LYS A 59 10.57 -28.26 -23.28
C LYS A 59 10.73 -29.75 -23.22
N ALA A 60 10.06 -30.44 -22.28
CA ALA A 60 10.16 -31.89 -22.11
C ALA A 60 9.33 -32.67 -23.14
N ARG A 61 8.23 -32.09 -23.67
CA ARG A 61 7.29 -32.78 -24.60
C ARG A 61 7.37 -32.19 -26.00
N SER A 62 7.91 -32.95 -26.95
CA SER A 62 7.91 -32.57 -28.36
C SER A 62 6.46 -32.50 -28.89
N GLY A 63 6.02 -31.32 -29.36
CA GLY A 63 4.70 -31.12 -29.98
C GLY A 63 3.71 -30.28 -29.19
N THR A 64 4.08 -29.78 -28.00
CA THR A 64 3.27 -28.80 -27.27
C THR A 64 3.65 -27.37 -27.65
N ARG A 65 2.64 -26.48 -27.75
CA ARG A 65 2.82 -25.05 -28.01
C ARG A 65 2.34 -24.24 -26.81
N GLY A 66 2.78 -22.99 -26.70
CA GLY A 66 2.33 -22.07 -25.65
C GLY A 66 3.46 -21.41 -24.83
N ILE A 67 4.72 -21.54 -25.29
CA ILE A 67 5.86 -20.95 -24.59
C ILE A 67 5.73 -19.43 -24.44
N ARG A 68 5.14 -18.75 -25.43
CA ARG A 68 4.87 -17.30 -25.38
C ARG A 68 3.85 -16.94 -24.29
N LEU A 69 2.81 -17.77 -24.14
CA LEU A 69 1.80 -17.60 -23.09
C LEU A 69 2.40 -17.83 -21.70
N ALA A 70 3.25 -18.84 -21.56
CA ALA A 70 3.94 -19.11 -20.31
C ALA A 70 4.89 -17.95 -19.90
N TRP A 71 5.65 -17.40 -20.84
CA TRP A 71 6.45 -16.20 -20.59
C TRP A 71 5.59 -14.97 -20.27
N ALA A 72 4.49 -14.76 -21.00
CA ALA A 72 3.55 -13.69 -20.71
C ALA A 72 2.97 -13.81 -19.30
N ALA A 73 2.59 -15.03 -18.87
CA ALA A 73 2.11 -15.26 -17.51
C ALA A 73 3.15 -14.93 -16.45
N ILE A 74 4.41 -15.29 -16.67
CA ILE A 74 5.50 -14.96 -15.76
C ILE A 74 5.71 -13.45 -15.68
N CYS A 75 5.80 -12.76 -16.83
CA CYS A 75 6.01 -11.32 -16.87
C CYS A 75 4.85 -10.56 -16.22
N ILE A 76 3.61 -10.87 -16.57
CA ILE A 76 2.42 -10.24 -16.01
C ILE A 76 2.30 -10.53 -14.52
N GLY A 77 2.43 -11.80 -14.13
CA GLY A 77 2.36 -12.22 -12.73
C GLY A 77 3.43 -11.55 -11.86
N SER A 78 4.67 -11.48 -12.34
CA SER A 78 5.77 -10.80 -11.64
C SER A 78 5.54 -9.29 -11.51
N LEU A 79 5.05 -8.65 -12.59
CA LEU A 79 4.73 -7.21 -12.59
C LEU A 79 3.61 -6.91 -11.58
N VAL A 80 2.52 -7.67 -11.65
CA VAL A 80 1.37 -7.47 -10.74
C VAL A 80 1.76 -7.74 -9.30
N THR A 81 2.51 -8.82 -9.04
CA THR A 81 3.02 -9.13 -7.69
C THR A 81 3.95 -8.03 -7.18
N GLY A 82 4.83 -7.50 -8.04
CA GLY A 82 5.73 -6.38 -7.70
C GLY A 82 4.97 -5.10 -7.38
N LEU A 83 3.95 -4.77 -8.16
CA LEU A 83 3.10 -3.59 -7.91
C LEU A 83 2.31 -3.75 -6.59
N TRP A 84 1.74 -4.92 -6.33
CA TRP A 84 1.05 -5.19 -5.07
C TRP A 84 2.00 -5.14 -3.86
N GLY A 85 3.11 -5.85 -3.93
CA GLY A 85 4.10 -5.88 -2.86
C GLY A 85 4.71 -4.50 -2.62
N GLY A 86 5.09 -3.81 -3.68
CA GLY A 86 5.64 -2.45 -3.61
C GLY A 86 4.61 -1.45 -3.07
N GLY A 87 3.37 -1.52 -3.55
CA GLY A 87 2.28 -0.67 -3.06
C GLY A 87 1.96 -0.92 -1.59
N MET A 88 1.93 -2.19 -1.16
CA MET A 88 1.68 -2.54 0.24
C MET A 88 2.83 -2.12 1.16
N LEU A 89 4.08 -2.27 0.69
CA LEU A 89 5.26 -1.82 1.43
C LEU A 89 5.26 -0.28 1.57
N TRP A 90 5.03 0.42 0.46
CA TRP A 90 4.92 1.89 0.45
C TRP A 90 3.81 2.36 1.40
N TRP A 91 2.64 1.72 1.35
CA TRP A 91 1.53 2.00 2.26
C TRP A 91 1.91 1.81 3.72
N ASN A 92 2.54 0.68 4.05
CA ASN A 92 2.92 0.37 5.42
C ASN A 92 3.96 1.35 5.99
N ILE A 93 4.91 1.78 5.16
CA ILE A 93 5.95 2.72 5.58
C ILE A 93 5.40 4.15 5.67
N ASN A 94 4.70 4.62 4.63
CA ASN A 94 4.32 6.03 4.53
C ASN A 94 3.01 6.36 5.22
N VAL A 95 1.98 5.51 5.07
CA VAL A 95 0.66 5.82 5.63
C VAL A 95 0.52 5.28 7.03
N ARG A 96 0.72 3.97 7.20
CA ARG A 96 0.56 3.33 8.51
C ARG A 96 1.62 3.82 9.50
N GLY A 97 2.85 4.02 9.06
CA GLY A 97 3.90 4.62 9.88
C GLY A 97 3.50 6.00 10.38
N GLN A 98 2.99 6.85 9.49
CA GLN A 98 2.49 8.19 9.83
C GLN A 98 1.32 8.14 10.81
N MET A 99 0.36 7.21 10.62
CA MET A 99 -0.74 7.03 11.56
C MET A 99 -0.28 6.55 12.93
N GLN A 100 0.71 5.66 13.00
CA GLN A 100 1.16 5.07 14.26
C GLN A 100 2.09 5.98 15.06
N HIS A 101 2.93 6.74 14.40
CA HIS A 101 4.02 7.50 15.03
C HIS A 101 4.01 8.99 14.70
N GLY A 102 3.23 9.44 13.71
CA GLY A 102 3.29 10.78 13.18
C GLY A 102 3.28 11.91 14.21
N PRO A 103 2.33 12.00 15.16
CA PRO A 103 2.32 13.03 16.18
C PRO A 103 3.49 12.91 17.17
N VAL A 104 3.88 11.68 17.50
CA VAL A 104 5.03 11.39 18.37
C VAL A 104 6.32 11.86 17.71
N ASP A 105 6.53 11.45 16.46
CA ASP A 105 7.68 11.84 15.65
C ASP A 105 7.70 13.37 15.42
N ALA A 106 6.53 13.98 15.18
CA ALA A 106 6.41 15.42 15.02
C ALA A 106 6.92 16.16 16.27
N ILE A 107 6.49 15.76 17.46
CA ILE A 107 6.94 16.38 18.72
C ILE A 107 8.43 16.12 18.94
N LEU A 108 8.89 14.86 18.82
CA LEU A 108 10.29 14.49 19.03
C LEU A 108 11.26 15.23 18.07
N TYR A 109 10.90 15.32 16.78
CA TYR A 109 11.73 16.06 15.82
C TYR A 109 11.58 17.56 16.00
N GLY A 110 10.38 18.03 16.39
CA GLY A 110 10.10 19.44 16.68
C GLY A 110 10.91 19.98 17.83
N GLU A 111 11.12 19.21 18.91
CA GLU A 111 11.97 19.59 20.04
C GLU A 111 13.40 19.93 19.62
N SER A 112 13.93 19.27 18.58
CA SER A 112 15.27 19.54 18.06
C SER A 112 15.29 20.54 16.91
N ASN A 113 14.21 20.63 16.14
CA ASN A 113 14.06 21.52 14.98
C ASN A 113 12.57 21.77 14.71
N GLU A 114 12.07 22.91 15.13
CA GLU A 114 10.65 23.32 15.00
C GLU A 114 10.15 23.25 13.55
N ALA A 115 11.00 23.53 12.58
CA ALA A 115 10.63 23.41 11.17
C ALA A 115 10.31 21.96 10.75
N ALA A 116 10.74 20.96 11.51
CA ALA A 116 10.43 19.54 11.25
C ALA A 116 9.04 19.14 11.75
N PHE A 117 8.39 19.93 12.62
CA PHE A 117 7.05 19.68 13.14
C PHE A 117 5.96 19.96 12.11
N VAL A 118 5.99 21.12 11.46
CA VAL A 118 4.95 21.64 10.56
C VAL A 118 4.59 20.67 9.40
N PRO A 119 5.54 19.95 8.75
CA PRO A 119 5.23 19.04 7.65
C PRO A 119 4.25 17.91 7.97
N TYR A 120 4.05 17.57 9.24
CA TYR A 120 3.12 16.53 9.68
C TYR A 120 1.65 16.99 9.64
N PHE A 121 1.40 18.29 9.51
CA PHE A 121 0.08 18.90 9.58
C PHE A 121 -0.39 19.47 8.22
N MET A 122 -1.71 19.54 8.05
CA MET A 122 -2.32 20.13 6.85
C MET A 122 -2.23 21.64 6.82
N VAL A 123 -2.41 22.25 8.00
CA VAL A 123 -2.42 23.68 8.24
C VAL A 123 -1.55 23.92 9.47
N GLY A 124 -1.00 25.10 9.56
CA GLY A 124 -0.14 25.55 10.65
C GLY A 124 1.09 26.29 10.11
N ASN A 125 1.66 27.12 10.94
CA ASN A 125 2.86 27.85 10.62
C ASN A 125 3.96 27.58 11.66
N GLN A 126 5.17 28.03 11.38
CA GLN A 126 6.30 27.76 12.24
C GLN A 126 6.19 28.45 13.60
N LEU A 127 5.61 29.65 13.66
CA LEU A 127 5.44 30.40 14.91
C LEU A 127 4.47 29.71 15.87
N GLU A 128 3.32 29.25 15.34
CA GLU A 128 2.35 28.48 16.14
C GLU A 128 2.92 27.13 16.60
N ALA A 129 3.76 26.50 15.76
CA ALA A 129 4.46 25.27 16.12
C ALA A 129 5.46 25.47 17.25
N GLU A 130 6.23 26.56 17.20
CA GLU A 130 7.17 26.97 18.25
C GLU A 130 6.44 27.19 19.58
N GLU A 131 5.38 28.01 19.59
CA GLU A 131 4.57 28.26 20.77
C GLU A 131 3.96 26.97 21.36
N PHE A 132 3.47 26.08 20.51
CA PHE A 132 2.90 24.80 20.92
C PHE A 132 3.95 23.88 21.55
N LEU A 133 5.13 23.74 20.93
CA LEU A 133 6.23 22.91 21.43
C LEU A 133 6.84 23.48 22.72
N GLU A 134 6.96 24.80 22.81
CA GLU A 134 7.44 25.47 24.02
C GLU A 134 6.47 25.22 25.20
N GLU A 135 5.15 25.29 24.95
CA GLU A 135 4.15 25.03 25.98
C GLU A 135 4.13 23.55 26.40
N ILE A 136 4.32 22.61 25.46
CA ILE A 136 4.50 21.17 25.80
C ILE A 136 5.70 21.00 26.72
N ASN A 137 6.84 21.52 26.33
CA ASN A 137 8.09 21.38 27.13
C ASN A 137 7.96 21.99 28.50
N LYS A 138 7.29 23.13 28.62
CA LYS A 138 7.04 23.82 29.90
C LYS A 138 6.08 23.03 30.81
N ARG A 139 5.03 22.38 30.27
CA ARG A 139 4.04 21.65 31.06
C ARG A 139 4.52 20.23 31.43
N TYR A 140 5.15 19.52 30.49
CA TYR A 140 5.38 18.08 30.60
C TYR A 140 6.87 17.69 30.53
N GLY A 141 7.75 18.61 30.13
CA GLY A 141 9.14 18.30 29.83
C GLY A 141 9.29 17.60 28.45
N ASN A 142 10.45 16.96 28.26
CA ASN A 142 10.77 16.31 27.00
C ASN A 142 9.98 14.99 26.82
N LEU A 143 9.50 14.75 25.60
CA LEU A 143 8.82 13.51 25.23
C LEU A 143 9.83 12.36 25.18
N VAL A 144 9.54 11.26 25.87
CA VAL A 144 10.36 10.04 25.87
C VAL A 144 9.83 9.00 24.92
N TYR A 145 8.51 8.80 24.95
CA TYR A 145 7.85 7.73 24.21
C TYR A 145 6.39 8.07 23.94
N GLY A 146 5.88 7.57 22.82
CA GLY A 146 4.47 7.64 22.52
C GLY A 146 4.01 6.42 21.75
N LYS A 147 2.76 6.01 21.97
CA LYS A 147 2.17 4.84 21.36
C LYS A 147 0.72 5.10 21.00
N GLN A 148 0.34 4.76 19.78
CA GLN A 148 -1.06 4.72 19.37
C GLN A 148 -1.79 3.61 20.12
N ILE A 149 -2.90 3.96 20.78
CA ILE A 149 -3.72 3.02 21.57
C ILE A 149 -5.06 2.74 20.90
N GLU A 150 -5.63 3.70 20.18
CA GLU A 150 -6.95 3.57 19.57
C GLU A 150 -6.99 4.25 18.19
N SER A 151 -7.87 3.74 17.32
CA SER A 151 -8.19 4.33 16.04
C SER A 151 -9.69 4.20 15.80
N THR A 152 -10.38 5.33 15.71
CA THR A 152 -11.82 5.41 15.48
C THR A 152 -12.07 6.06 14.13
N HIS A 153 -13.05 5.55 13.39
CA HIS A 153 -13.48 6.16 12.13
C HIS A 153 -14.41 7.34 12.40
N VAL A 154 -14.29 8.37 11.61
CA VAL A 154 -15.25 9.49 11.66
C VAL A 154 -16.57 9.01 11.08
N GLU A 155 -17.65 9.09 11.88
CA GLU A 155 -18.99 8.66 11.45
C GLU A 155 -19.49 9.50 10.25
N GLY A 156 -20.13 8.83 9.29
CA GLY A 156 -20.73 9.48 8.12
C GLY A 156 -19.79 9.68 6.93
N GLU A 157 -18.52 9.30 6.99
CA GLU A 157 -17.62 9.36 5.83
C GLU A 157 -17.66 8.10 4.96
N GLU A 158 -17.66 8.33 3.64
CA GLU A 158 -17.53 7.26 2.67
C GLU A 158 -16.16 6.59 2.81
N LEU A 159 -16.15 5.24 2.86
CA LEU A 159 -14.92 4.47 2.82
C LEU A 159 -14.26 4.61 1.45
N ALA A 160 -13.06 5.15 1.40
CA ALA A 160 -12.23 5.08 0.21
C ALA A 160 -11.60 3.69 0.11
N PHE A 161 -11.70 3.08 -1.08
CA PHE A 161 -11.07 1.77 -1.36
C PHE A 161 -11.29 0.71 -0.27
N TYR A 162 -12.38 -0.03 -0.32
CA TYR A 162 -12.59 -1.33 0.36
C TYR A 162 -12.31 -1.39 1.87
N LEU A 163 -12.41 -0.37 2.67
CA LEU A 163 -12.26 -0.42 4.14
C LEU A 163 -11.31 0.65 4.74
N MET A 164 -10.83 1.60 3.96
CA MET A 164 -9.95 2.64 4.50
C MET A 164 -10.73 3.93 4.73
N PRO A 165 -10.78 4.44 5.96
CA PRO A 165 -11.40 5.72 6.22
C PRO A 165 -10.60 6.84 5.55
N LEU A 166 -11.32 7.83 5.01
CA LEU A 166 -10.70 9.04 4.47
C LEU A 166 -10.09 9.88 5.59
N GLN A 167 -10.70 9.83 6.76
CA GLN A 167 -10.28 10.49 7.98
C GLN A 167 -10.44 9.53 9.16
N ALA A 168 -9.55 9.64 10.14
CA ALA A 168 -9.58 8.83 11.34
C ALA A 168 -9.22 9.68 12.55
N ILE A 169 -9.87 9.41 13.67
CA ILE A 169 -9.46 9.93 14.98
C ILE A 169 -8.55 8.88 15.61
N LEU A 170 -7.35 9.31 15.95
CA LEU A 170 -6.32 8.46 16.52
C LEU A 170 -5.99 8.94 17.91
N LYS A 171 -5.91 8.01 18.88
CA LYS A 171 -5.53 8.32 20.26
C LYS A 171 -4.16 7.74 20.55
N TYR A 172 -3.36 8.50 21.24
CA TYR A 172 -1.99 8.14 21.62
C TYR A 172 -1.82 8.33 23.12
N GLU A 173 -1.00 7.51 23.67
CA GLU A 173 -0.48 7.61 25.03
C GLU A 173 0.93 8.14 24.95
N LEU A 174 1.18 9.32 25.55
CA LEU A 174 2.47 9.98 25.56
C LEU A 174 3.10 9.91 26.95
N GLN A 175 4.37 9.60 27.01
CA GLN A 175 5.16 9.55 28.24
C GLN A 175 6.26 10.61 28.18
N PHE A 176 6.22 11.54 29.08
CA PHE A 176 7.20 12.61 29.24
C PHE A 176 8.15 12.32 30.43
N ILE A 177 9.25 13.09 30.54
CA ILE A 177 10.22 12.90 31.62
C ILE A 177 9.63 13.36 32.95
N ASP A 178 8.98 14.53 32.98
CA ASP A 178 8.59 15.24 34.19
C ASP A 178 7.10 15.20 34.50
N ALA A 179 6.33 14.42 33.71
CA ALA A 179 4.86 14.34 33.82
C ALA A 179 4.35 12.91 33.83
N PRO A 180 3.13 12.65 34.35
CA PRO A 180 2.45 11.39 34.17
C PRO A 180 2.13 11.17 32.68
N THR A 181 1.71 9.96 32.36
CA THR A 181 1.24 9.62 31.01
C THR A 181 0.06 10.50 30.62
N VAL A 182 0.15 11.12 29.44
CA VAL A 182 -0.84 12.08 28.92
C VAL A 182 -1.48 11.50 27.65
N LEU A 183 -2.77 11.77 27.47
CA LEU A 183 -3.52 11.37 26.29
C LEU A 183 -3.45 12.44 25.21
N LEU A 184 -3.09 12.02 23.98
CA LEU A 184 -3.17 12.87 22.79
C LEU A 184 -4.20 12.27 21.84
N THR A 185 -5.11 13.09 21.35
CA THR A 185 -6.01 12.77 20.26
C THR A 185 -5.62 13.55 19.01
N GLY A 186 -5.66 12.90 17.85
CA GLY A 186 -5.33 13.56 16.58
C GLY A 186 -6.28 13.15 15.47
N LYS A 187 -6.66 14.10 14.63
CA LYS A 187 -7.43 13.84 13.41
C LYS A 187 -6.50 13.66 12.23
N PHE A 188 -6.38 12.41 11.78
CA PHE A 188 -5.60 12.06 10.60
C PHE A 188 -6.47 12.15 9.34
N VAL A 189 -5.93 12.76 8.27
CA VAL A 189 -6.59 12.94 6.98
C VAL A 189 -5.76 12.29 5.89
N LEU A 190 -6.27 11.20 5.33
CA LEU A 190 -5.63 10.51 4.23
C LEU A 190 -5.90 11.20 2.89
N PHE A 191 -7.15 11.61 2.68
CA PHE A 191 -7.57 12.35 1.50
C PHE A 191 -8.37 13.58 1.91
N ASP A 192 -7.94 14.72 1.40
CA ASP A 192 -8.67 15.99 1.55
C ASP A 192 -9.56 16.22 0.32
N LYS A 193 -10.77 16.75 0.55
CA LYS A 193 -11.72 17.06 -0.51
C LYS A 193 -11.65 18.54 -0.84
N ARG A 194 -10.87 18.87 -1.88
CA ARG A 194 -10.79 20.24 -2.42
C ARG A 194 -11.41 20.29 -3.81
N ASN A 195 -12.35 21.21 -4.03
CA ASN A 195 -12.99 21.42 -5.34
C ASN A 195 -13.50 20.12 -5.98
N GLU A 196 -14.24 19.30 -5.21
CA GLU A 196 -14.79 18.00 -5.64
C GLU A 196 -13.77 16.90 -5.96
N MET A 197 -12.48 17.20 -5.98
CA MET A 197 -11.42 16.22 -6.17
C MET A 197 -10.81 15.81 -4.82
N ARG A 198 -10.48 14.51 -4.71
CA ARG A 198 -9.79 13.96 -3.56
C ARG A 198 -8.28 14.09 -3.77
N HIS A 199 -7.61 14.81 -2.88
CA HIS A 199 -6.16 14.96 -2.88
C HIS A 199 -5.56 14.09 -1.77
N PHE A 200 -4.59 13.26 -2.13
CA PHE A 200 -3.82 12.49 -1.16
C PHE A 200 -2.99 13.44 -0.30
N THR A 201 -3.24 13.43 1.00
CA THR A 201 -2.66 14.39 1.96
C THR A 201 -1.74 13.70 2.95
N ASN A 202 -2.21 12.60 3.59
CA ASN A 202 -1.45 11.81 4.56
C ASN A 202 -0.86 12.65 5.70
N LYS A 203 -1.70 13.50 6.32
CA LYS A 203 -1.30 14.47 7.35
C LYS A 203 -2.36 14.56 8.44
N PHE A 204 -1.97 15.16 9.56
CA PHE A 204 -2.91 15.49 10.63
C PHE A 204 -3.59 16.84 10.34
N ALA A 205 -4.92 16.89 10.54
CA ALA A 205 -5.66 18.15 10.53
C ALA A 205 -5.40 18.93 11.82
N TRP A 206 -5.39 18.21 12.93
CA TRP A 206 -5.09 18.75 14.26
C TRP A 206 -4.64 17.63 15.21
N ILE A 207 -4.00 18.03 16.31
CA ILE A 207 -3.76 17.22 17.49
C ILE A 207 -4.21 17.98 18.74
N CYS A 208 -4.62 17.27 19.77
CA CYS A 208 -5.06 17.80 21.05
C CYS A 208 -4.47 16.94 22.17
N ILE A 209 -3.71 17.55 23.06
CA ILE A 209 -3.25 16.93 24.31
C ILE A 209 -4.29 17.27 25.37
N HIS A 210 -4.88 16.22 25.96
CA HIS A 210 -5.90 16.40 26.99
C HIS A 210 -5.24 16.55 28.37
N ASP A 211 -5.56 17.65 29.04
CA ASP A 211 -5.07 17.97 30.37
C ASP A 211 -6.20 18.55 31.22
N ASP A 212 -6.66 17.75 32.19
CA ASP A 212 -7.78 18.11 33.08
C ASP A 212 -7.44 19.26 34.04
N GLU A 213 -6.13 19.51 34.30
CA GLU A 213 -5.69 20.52 35.27
C GLU A 213 -5.35 21.86 34.59
N LEU A 214 -4.63 21.81 33.48
CA LEU A 214 -4.11 23.00 32.78
C LEU A 214 -4.91 23.38 31.54
N GLY A 215 -5.91 22.55 31.19
CA GLY A 215 -6.71 22.68 29.97
C GLY A 215 -6.03 22.14 28.73
N ASP A 216 -6.84 21.73 27.77
CA ASP A 216 -6.42 21.10 26.52
C ASP A 216 -5.45 21.99 25.73
N LEU A 217 -4.41 21.35 25.16
CA LEU A 217 -3.45 22.00 24.29
C LEU A 217 -3.65 21.51 22.85
N VAL A 218 -4.05 22.41 21.96
CA VAL A 218 -4.46 22.10 20.59
C VAL A 218 -3.51 22.70 19.56
N TYR A 219 -3.18 21.92 18.53
CA TYR A 219 -2.44 22.42 17.36
C TYR A 219 -3.11 21.99 16.05
N PRO A 220 -3.31 22.87 15.08
CA PRO A 220 -3.17 24.34 15.21
C PRO A 220 -4.22 24.94 16.16
N PRO A 221 -3.97 26.14 16.73
CA PRO A 221 -4.81 26.69 17.80
C PRO A 221 -6.26 26.99 17.37
N ASP A 222 -6.48 27.25 16.10
CA ASP A 222 -7.80 27.53 15.52
C ASP A 222 -8.57 26.25 15.09
N ALA A 223 -8.06 25.06 15.42
CA ALA A 223 -8.72 23.82 15.03
C ALA A 223 -9.99 23.58 15.84
N GLU A 224 -11.10 23.32 15.13
CA GLU A 224 -12.32 22.83 15.76
C GLU A 224 -12.12 21.37 16.21
N VAL A 225 -11.75 21.19 17.47
CA VAL A 225 -11.76 19.88 18.11
C VAL A 225 -13.20 19.56 18.43
N GLY A 226 -13.85 18.73 17.61
CA GLY A 226 -15.23 18.31 17.84
C GLY A 226 -15.32 17.62 19.22
N SER A 227 -16.15 18.16 20.09
CA SER A 227 -16.55 17.48 21.33
C SER A 227 -17.37 16.25 20.94
N GLU A 228 -16.81 15.06 21.09
CA GLU A 228 -17.56 13.78 21.06
C GLU A 228 -18.44 13.65 22.28
#